data_79e21bd7e57459cef3af773f71264783
#
_entry.id   79e21bd7e57459cef3af773f71264783
#
_cell.length_a   1.000
_cell.length_b   1.000
_cell.length_c   1.000
_cell.angle_alpha   90.00
_cell.angle_beta   90.00
_cell.angle_gamma   90.00
#
_symmetry.space_group_name_H-M   'P 1'
#
loop_
_entity.id
_entity.type
_entity.pdbx_description
1 polymer ?
#
loop_
_entity_poly.entity_id
_entity_poly.type
_entity_poly.pdbx_seq_one_letter_code
_entity_poly.pdbx_strand_id
1 'polypeptide(L)'
;MTIREETEAIERQTLSRYATLSENSMGRRVPLEPDPIRPCFQRDRDRILHCKAFRRLKQKTQVFLSPEGDHYRTRLTHTLEVSQIARTISRALRLNEDLTEAIALGPDLGHTPFGHAGERALNRLCPGGFSHYRQSLRVVDYLERDGQGLDLTWEVRNGIVTHTSGAWARTPEGCVVRRADHIAFLNHDIEDAITAGVLDARQLPPEAVAVLGRTKSERITTMITDLVAHSGNGKINFSPEVEAAYAVLKDFMYATVYVDKEAKREEKKVDKLISELYARLCDEPALMPNFYMQIAYNEGVDRAVTDYISGMSDEFATRLFEELFVPQKWKVL
;
A
#
# COMPACT_ATOMS: atom_id res chain seq x y z
N MET A 1 36.15 -6.24 9.90
CA MET A 1 34.68 -6.41 9.92
C MET A 1 34.07 -5.05 9.66
N THR A 2 33.16 -4.96 8.72
CA THR A 2 32.42 -3.71 8.39
C THR A 2 31.25 -3.56 9.37
N ILE A 3 30.67 -2.35 9.48
CA ILE A 3 29.47 -2.10 10.30
C ILE A 3 28.30 -3.00 9.85
N ARG A 4 28.17 -3.22 8.53
CA ARG A 4 27.19 -4.16 7.98
C ARG A 4 27.39 -5.57 8.54
N GLU A 5 28.63 -6.10 8.52
CA GLU A 5 28.95 -7.45 9.02
C GLU A 5 28.72 -7.57 10.54
N GLU A 6 28.96 -6.51 11.28
CA GLU A 6 28.63 -6.45 12.72
C GLU A 6 27.11 -6.51 12.93
N THR A 7 26.33 -5.75 12.14
CA THR A 7 24.86 -5.80 12.20
C THR A 7 24.32 -7.19 11.85
N GLU A 8 24.82 -7.82 10.78
CA GLU A 8 24.45 -9.18 10.39
C GLU A 8 24.83 -10.23 11.47
N ALA A 9 25.93 -10.00 12.16
CA ALA A 9 26.30 -10.86 13.31
C ALA A 9 25.35 -10.68 14.51
N ILE A 10 24.87 -9.47 14.77
CA ILE A 10 23.85 -9.19 15.79
C ILE A 10 22.52 -9.84 15.40
N GLU A 11 22.09 -9.74 14.13
CA GLU A 11 20.88 -10.43 13.64
C GLU A 11 20.93 -11.93 13.98
N ARG A 12 22.04 -12.62 13.68
CA ARG A 12 22.21 -14.07 14.00
C ARG A 12 22.07 -14.41 15.48
N GLN A 13 22.51 -13.49 16.35
CA GLN A 13 22.52 -13.72 17.80
C GLN A 13 21.18 -13.42 18.47
N THR A 14 20.43 -12.43 17.92
CA THR A 14 19.28 -11.84 18.61
C THR A 14 17.95 -12.18 17.99
N LEU A 15 17.91 -12.42 16.68
CA LEU A 15 16.67 -12.73 15.98
C LEU A 15 16.22 -14.18 16.20
N SER A 16 14.94 -14.42 16.00
CA SER A 16 14.36 -15.75 16.02
C SER A 16 14.97 -16.62 14.92
N ARG A 17 15.06 -17.92 15.16
CA ARG A 17 15.46 -18.91 14.13
C ARG A 17 14.54 -18.92 12.89
N TYR A 18 13.39 -18.30 12.98
CA TYR A 18 12.43 -18.17 11.87
C TYR A 18 12.54 -16.84 11.12
N ALA A 19 13.30 -15.89 11.68
CA ALA A 19 13.52 -14.59 11.04
C ALA A 19 14.32 -14.73 9.75
N THR A 20 14.06 -13.86 8.81
CA THR A 20 14.83 -13.74 7.58
C THR A 20 16.07 -12.90 7.85
N LEU A 21 17.24 -13.51 7.91
CA LEU A 21 18.50 -12.81 8.13
C LEU A 21 18.95 -12.10 6.84
N SER A 22 19.53 -10.90 6.98
CA SER A 22 20.03 -10.11 5.84
C SER A 22 21.10 -10.84 5.04
N GLU A 23 21.98 -11.59 5.70
CA GLU A 23 23.02 -12.39 5.04
C GLU A 23 22.48 -13.57 4.23
N ASN A 24 21.26 -14.05 4.54
CA ASN A 24 20.60 -15.17 3.85
C ASN A 24 19.59 -14.70 2.79
N SER A 25 19.60 -13.39 2.43
CA SER A 25 18.73 -12.89 1.39
C SER A 25 18.96 -13.60 0.05
N MET A 26 17.85 -13.89 -0.65
CA MET A 26 17.91 -14.42 -2.02
C MET A 26 18.45 -13.39 -3.02
N GLY A 27 18.73 -12.18 -2.57
CA GLY A 27 19.39 -11.15 -3.34
C GLY A 27 18.48 -10.35 -4.26
N ARG A 28 19.13 -9.68 -5.22
CA ARG A 28 18.55 -8.74 -6.17
C ARG A 28 18.57 -9.33 -7.58
N ARG A 29 17.84 -8.70 -8.50
CA ARG A 29 17.91 -9.08 -9.93
C ARG A 29 19.29 -8.78 -10.52
N VAL A 30 19.86 -7.63 -10.16
CA VAL A 30 21.22 -7.25 -10.55
C VAL A 30 22.11 -7.30 -9.32
N PRO A 31 23.15 -8.10 -9.31
CA PRO A 31 24.10 -8.13 -8.20
C PRO A 31 24.70 -6.74 -7.94
N LEU A 32 24.77 -6.36 -6.70
CA LEU A 32 25.35 -5.08 -6.25
C LEU A 32 26.44 -5.35 -5.22
N GLU A 33 27.49 -4.54 -5.27
CA GLU A 33 28.49 -4.53 -4.22
C GLU A 33 27.84 -4.27 -2.85
N PRO A 34 28.20 -5.05 -1.84
CA PRO A 34 27.71 -4.87 -0.49
C PRO A 34 28.03 -3.46 0.02
N ASP A 35 27.07 -2.86 0.71
CA ASP A 35 27.29 -1.58 1.36
C ASP A 35 28.11 -1.80 2.64
N PRO A 36 29.11 -0.96 2.97
CA PRO A 36 29.95 -1.17 4.15
C PRO A 36 29.21 -0.92 5.46
N ILE A 37 28.07 -0.21 5.45
CA ILE A 37 27.33 0.19 6.65
C ILE A 37 25.99 -0.56 6.76
N ARG A 38 25.23 -0.62 5.66
CA ARG A 38 23.82 -1.06 5.66
C ARG A 38 23.67 -2.49 5.15
N PRO A 39 22.99 -3.38 5.90
CA PRO A 39 22.47 -4.64 5.36
C PRO A 39 21.51 -4.43 4.19
N CYS A 40 21.22 -5.49 3.45
CA CYS A 40 20.47 -5.42 2.20
C CYS A 40 19.05 -4.85 2.37
N PHE A 41 18.36 -5.17 3.46
CA PHE A 41 16.97 -4.71 3.73
C PHE A 41 16.91 -3.24 4.13
N GLN A 42 17.91 -2.73 4.83
CA GLN A 42 18.03 -1.28 5.09
C GLN A 42 18.21 -0.51 3.79
N ARG A 43 19.03 -1.02 2.87
CA ARG A 43 19.17 -0.40 1.53
C ARG A 43 17.87 -0.40 0.75
N ASP A 44 17.04 -1.43 0.89
CA ASP A 44 15.74 -1.49 0.22
C ASP A 44 14.76 -0.47 0.79
N ARG A 45 14.67 -0.39 2.11
CA ARG A 45 13.90 0.65 2.80
C ARG A 45 14.27 2.05 2.29
N ASP A 46 15.57 2.37 2.28
CA ASP A 46 16.06 3.67 1.84
C ASP A 46 15.71 3.94 0.37
N ARG A 47 15.82 2.93 -0.52
CA ARG A 47 15.44 3.07 -1.93
C ARG A 47 13.96 3.38 -2.11
N ILE A 48 13.08 2.75 -1.30
CA ILE A 48 11.64 3.02 -1.32
C ILE A 48 11.36 4.43 -0.81
N LEU A 49 11.89 4.82 0.35
CA LEU A 49 11.67 6.14 0.95
C LEU A 49 12.07 7.29 0.01
N HIS A 50 13.14 7.10 -0.77
CA HIS A 50 13.64 8.13 -1.67
C HIS A 50 13.03 8.09 -3.08
N CYS A 51 12.12 7.16 -3.40
CA CYS A 51 11.51 7.07 -4.72
C CYS A 51 10.40 8.12 -4.95
N LYS A 52 10.09 8.37 -6.21
CA LYS A 52 9.04 9.34 -6.58
C LYS A 52 7.65 8.84 -6.19
N ALA A 53 7.39 7.55 -6.34
CA ALA A 53 6.10 6.94 -6.01
C ALA A 53 5.78 7.09 -4.52
N PHE A 54 6.74 6.88 -3.62
CA PHE A 54 6.55 7.06 -2.18
C PHE A 54 6.17 8.51 -1.82
N ARG A 55 6.84 9.50 -2.41
CA ARG A 55 6.51 10.91 -2.20
C ARG A 55 5.10 11.27 -2.66
N ARG A 56 4.57 10.61 -3.70
CA ARG A 56 3.20 10.84 -4.21
C ARG A 56 2.11 10.33 -3.27
N LEU A 57 2.41 9.39 -2.35
CA LEU A 57 1.44 8.88 -1.38
C LEU A 57 0.85 9.97 -0.49
N LYS A 58 1.56 11.09 -0.28
CA LYS A 58 1.05 12.25 0.48
C LYS A 58 -0.19 12.91 -0.15
N GLN A 59 -0.40 12.72 -1.46
CA GLN A 59 -1.47 13.34 -2.24
C GLN A 59 -2.37 12.29 -2.90
N LYS A 60 -2.49 11.11 -2.30
CA LYS A 60 -3.44 10.05 -2.68
C LYS A 60 -4.38 9.78 -1.51
N THR A 61 -5.67 9.81 -1.79
CA THR A 61 -6.72 9.48 -0.83
C THR A 61 -6.63 8.03 -0.37
N GLN A 62 -6.92 7.77 0.92
CA GLN A 62 -6.99 6.42 1.47
C GLN A 62 -8.38 5.81 1.23
N VAL A 63 -9.43 6.33 1.83
CA VAL A 63 -10.78 5.74 1.81
C VAL A 63 -11.83 6.70 1.24
N PHE A 64 -11.99 7.86 1.87
CA PHE A 64 -12.96 8.86 1.45
C PHE A 64 -12.30 9.91 0.56
N LEU A 65 -12.94 10.23 -0.57
CA LEU A 65 -12.49 11.27 -1.48
C LEU A 65 -12.44 12.59 -0.73
N SER A 66 -11.23 13.04 -0.44
CA SER A 66 -10.85 14.30 0.24
C SER A 66 -12.01 15.02 0.94
N PRO A 67 -12.33 14.74 2.22
CA PRO A 67 -13.16 15.65 2.98
C PRO A 67 -12.47 17.02 3.06
N GLU A 68 -13.24 18.10 3.03
CA GLU A 68 -12.70 19.43 3.32
C GLU A 68 -12.11 19.45 4.74
N GLY A 69 -10.79 19.67 4.86
CA GLY A 69 -10.11 19.77 6.16
C GLY A 69 -8.68 19.25 6.16
N ASP A 70 -7.94 19.59 7.22
CA ASP A 70 -6.51 19.26 7.37
C ASP A 70 -6.24 17.91 8.05
N HIS A 71 -7.28 17.20 8.52
CA HIS A 71 -7.16 16.03 9.38
C HIS A 71 -7.49 14.69 8.69
N TYR A 72 -7.58 14.65 7.37
CA TYR A 72 -7.84 13.40 6.65
C TYR A 72 -6.58 12.55 6.49
N ARG A 73 -6.76 11.24 6.48
CA ARG A 73 -5.67 10.27 6.29
C ARG A 73 -5.31 10.15 4.81
N THR A 74 -4.02 10.34 4.52
CA THR A 74 -3.44 10.06 3.20
C THR A 74 -2.86 8.63 3.18
N ARG A 75 -2.56 8.12 1.98
CA ARG A 75 -1.85 6.83 1.87
C ARG A 75 -0.48 6.85 2.52
N LEU A 76 0.19 8.00 2.56
CA LEU A 76 1.47 8.12 3.26
C LEU A 76 1.32 7.88 4.77
N THR A 77 0.33 8.53 5.41
CA THR A 77 0.10 8.34 6.84
C THR A 77 -0.35 6.92 7.16
N HIS A 78 -1.23 6.32 6.34
CA HIS A 78 -1.58 4.91 6.45
C HIS A 78 -0.36 3.98 6.35
N THR A 79 0.48 4.17 5.35
CA THR A 79 1.71 3.37 5.16
C THR A 79 2.63 3.43 6.39
N LEU A 80 2.79 4.62 6.99
CA LEU A 80 3.59 4.79 8.21
C LEU A 80 2.95 4.12 9.43
N GLU A 81 1.62 4.17 9.57
CA GLU A 81 0.88 3.50 10.63
C GLU A 81 0.97 1.97 10.48
N VAL A 82 0.84 1.42 9.27
CA VAL A 82 1.09 0.00 8.97
C VAL A 82 2.51 -0.41 9.35
N SER A 83 3.50 0.38 8.95
CA SER A 83 4.90 0.13 9.28
C SER A 83 5.14 0.13 10.80
N GLN A 84 4.55 1.07 11.53
CA GLN A 84 4.65 1.12 12.98
C GLN A 84 4.06 -0.14 13.64
N ILE A 85 2.85 -0.56 13.24
CA ILE A 85 2.20 -1.78 13.77
C ILE A 85 3.05 -3.02 13.43
N ALA A 86 3.46 -3.14 12.16
CA ALA A 86 4.25 -4.28 11.69
C ALA A 86 5.57 -4.43 12.45
N ARG A 87 6.30 -3.33 12.63
CA ARG A 87 7.56 -3.33 13.38
C ARG A 87 7.37 -3.67 14.85
N THR A 88 6.27 -3.20 15.48
CA THR A 88 5.94 -3.58 16.86
C THR A 88 5.78 -5.09 17.00
N ILE A 89 5.03 -5.71 16.08
CA ILE A 89 4.81 -7.17 16.04
C ILE A 89 6.14 -7.89 15.78
N SER A 90 6.90 -7.45 14.77
CA SER A 90 8.17 -8.09 14.40
C SER A 90 9.19 -8.04 15.53
N ARG A 91 9.29 -6.92 16.24
CA ARG A 91 10.15 -6.78 17.42
C ARG A 91 9.76 -7.76 18.53
N ALA A 92 8.45 -7.87 18.82
CA ALA A 92 7.94 -8.79 19.84
C ALA A 92 8.23 -10.26 19.49
N LEU A 93 8.16 -10.62 18.20
CA LEU A 93 8.44 -11.97 17.71
C LEU A 93 9.93 -12.21 17.39
N ARG A 94 10.80 -11.20 17.57
CA ARG A 94 12.22 -11.22 17.19
C ARG A 94 12.44 -11.56 15.72
N LEU A 95 11.60 -11.01 14.84
CA LEU A 95 11.76 -11.05 13.40
C LEU A 95 12.62 -9.87 12.91
N ASN A 96 13.01 -9.87 11.64
CA ASN A 96 13.82 -8.81 11.05
C ASN A 96 13.00 -7.53 10.83
N GLU A 97 13.21 -6.52 11.68
CA GLU A 97 12.48 -5.25 11.59
C GLU A 97 12.83 -4.46 10.34
N ASP A 98 14.06 -4.51 9.86
CA ASP A 98 14.46 -3.79 8.63
C ASP A 98 13.76 -4.36 7.40
N LEU A 99 13.64 -5.69 7.31
CA LEU A 99 12.84 -6.35 6.26
C LEU A 99 11.36 -6.00 6.38
N THR A 100 10.82 -6.05 7.60
CA THR A 100 9.42 -5.71 7.88
C THR A 100 9.10 -4.28 7.44
N GLU A 101 9.95 -3.32 7.79
CA GLU A 101 9.79 -1.92 7.41
C GLU A 101 9.88 -1.74 5.89
N ALA A 102 10.89 -2.32 5.25
CA ALA A 102 11.06 -2.26 3.80
C ALA A 102 9.85 -2.81 3.05
N ILE A 103 9.26 -3.93 3.52
CA ILE A 103 8.04 -4.46 2.93
C ILE A 103 6.86 -3.51 3.17
N ALA A 104 6.66 -3.02 4.42
CA ALA A 104 5.51 -2.21 4.79
C ALA A 104 5.41 -0.89 4.01
N LEU A 105 6.52 -0.32 3.57
CA LEU A 105 6.57 0.91 2.79
C LEU A 105 6.20 0.73 1.30
N GLY A 106 6.12 -0.51 0.81
CA GLY A 106 5.98 -0.80 -0.62
C GLY A 106 4.58 -1.03 -1.17
N PRO A 107 3.61 -1.54 -0.40
CA PRO A 107 2.31 -2.02 -0.87
C PRO A 107 1.49 -1.01 -1.66
N ASP A 108 1.50 0.25 -1.27
CA ASP A 108 0.67 1.31 -1.84
C ASP A 108 1.34 2.10 -2.98
N LEU A 109 2.59 1.81 -3.35
CA LEU A 109 3.34 2.56 -4.37
C LEU A 109 2.67 2.58 -5.74
N GLY A 110 1.95 1.52 -6.09
CA GLY A 110 1.21 1.36 -7.34
C GLY A 110 -0.27 1.67 -7.24
N HIS A 111 -0.74 2.23 -6.14
CA HIS A 111 -2.15 2.58 -5.99
C HIS A 111 -2.55 3.72 -6.93
N THR A 112 -3.78 3.66 -7.44
CA THR A 112 -4.34 4.66 -8.34
C THR A 112 -4.69 5.96 -7.61
N PRO A 113 -4.84 7.10 -8.30
CA PRO A 113 -5.55 8.23 -7.75
C PRO A 113 -6.97 7.82 -7.36
N PHE A 114 -7.54 8.49 -6.36
CA PHE A 114 -8.89 8.26 -5.83
C PHE A 114 -9.10 6.85 -5.24
N GLY A 115 -8.06 6.22 -4.73
CA GLY A 115 -8.14 4.97 -4.00
C GLY A 115 -8.81 3.83 -4.77
N HIS A 116 -9.69 3.09 -4.10
CA HIS A 116 -10.38 1.95 -4.71
C HIS A 116 -11.33 2.30 -5.85
N ALA A 117 -11.85 3.53 -5.90
CA ALA A 117 -12.69 3.97 -7.02
C ALA A 117 -11.89 4.03 -8.32
N GLY A 118 -10.69 4.63 -8.27
CA GLY A 118 -9.76 4.65 -9.40
C GLY A 118 -9.27 3.25 -9.78
N GLU A 119 -8.98 2.39 -8.79
CA GLU A 119 -8.58 0.99 -9.04
C GLU A 119 -9.65 0.21 -9.78
N ARG A 120 -10.92 0.31 -9.37
CA ARG A 120 -12.04 -0.33 -10.09
C ARG A 120 -12.18 0.18 -11.52
N ALA A 121 -12.04 1.50 -11.72
CA ALA A 121 -12.10 2.09 -13.06
C ALA A 121 -10.97 1.57 -13.95
N LEU A 122 -9.72 1.59 -13.50
CA LEU A 122 -8.59 1.05 -14.28
C LEU A 122 -8.69 -0.46 -14.49
N ASN A 123 -9.17 -1.22 -13.50
CA ASN A 123 -9.37 -2.67 -13.65
C ASN A 123 -10.37 -3.00 -14.77
N ARG A 124 -11.39 -2.18 -14.97
CA ARG A 124 -12.37 -2.33 -16.05
C ARG A 124 -11.83 -1.92 -17.41
N LEU A 125 -10.98 -0.89 -17.45
CA LEU A 125 -10.47 -0.29 -18.70
C LEU A 125 -9.24 -1.00 -19.24
N CYS A 126 -8.34 -1.44 -18.36
CA CYS A 126 -7.09 -2.07 -18.74
C CYS A 126 -7.33 -3.49 -19.27
N PRO A 127 -6.91 -3.81 -20.50
CA PRO A 127 -6.90 -5.19 -20.99
C PRO A 127 -6.06 -6.09 -20.07
N GLY A 128 -6.66 -7.15 -19.54
CA GLY A 128 -6.02 -8.04 -18.57
C GLY A 128 -6.17 -7.60 -17.10
N GLY A 129 -6.91 -6.52 -16.85
CA GLY A 129 -7.24 -6.03 -15.52
C GLY A 129 -6.12 -5.25 -14.84
N PHE A 130 -6.45 -4.70 -13.68
CA PHE A 130 -5.54 -3.92 -12.85
C PHE A 130 -5.67 -4.31 -11.38
N SER A 131 -4.56 -4.34 -10.65
CA SER A 131 -4.56 -4.43 -9.19
C SER A 131 -3.35 -3.69 -8.63
N HIS A 132 -3.57 -2.91 -7.57
CA HIS A 132 -2.54 -2.06 -6.98
C HIS A 132 -1.31 -2.84 -6.53
N TYR A 133 -1.45 -4.04 -5.97
CA TYR A 133 -0.30 -4.85 -5.50
C TYR A 133 0.60 -5.33 -6.64
N ARG A 134 0.04 -5.68 -7.80
CA ARG A 134 0.83 -5.98 -9.01
C ARG A 134 1.49 -4.73 -9.56
N GLN A 135 0.75 -3.62 -9.54
CA GLN A 135 1.29 -2.33 -9.98
C GLN A 135 2.39 -1.83 -9.04
N SER A 136 2.27 -2.03 -7.72
CA SER A 136 3.34 -1.72 -6.76
C SER A 136 4.62 -2.48 -7.06
N LEU A 137 4.50 -3.78 -7.38
CA LEU A 137 5.65 -4.56 -7.84
C LEU A 137 6.23 -3.99 -9.14
N ARG A 138 5.38 -3.60 -10.12
CA ARG A 138 5.83 -2.99 -11.38
C ARG A 138 6.53 -1.64 -11.16
N VAL A 139 6.02 -0.84 -10.22
CA VAL A 139 6.66 0.44 -9.84
C VAL A 139 8.09 0.20 -9.36
N VAL A 140 8.29 -0.72 -8.42
CA VAL A 140 9.62 -0.99 -7.85
C VAL A 140 10.53 -1.78 -8.79
N ASP A 141 9.97 -2.59 -9.68
CA ASP A 141 10.73 -3.40 -10.61
C ASP A 141 11.12 -2.67 -11.90
N TYR A 142 10.32 -1.65 -12.29
CA TYR A 142 10.49 -1.05 -13.61
C TYR A 142 10.23 0.47 -13.64
N LEU A 143 9.07 0.97 -13.17
CA LEU A 143 8.65 2.35 -13.46
C LEU A 143 9.50 3.42 -12.78
N GLU A 144 10.06 3.15 -11.60
CA GLU A 144 10.98 4.08 -10.95
C GLU A 144 12.30 4.19 -11.72
N ARG A 145 12.94 5.35 -11.61
CA ARG A 145 14.22 5.65 -12.27
C ARG A 145 14.19 5.45 -13.79
N ASP A 146 13.08 5.85 -14.40
CA ASP A 146 12.89 5.87 -15.84
C ASP A 146 13.23 4.50 -16.50
N GLY A 147 12.65 3.43 -15.98
CA GLY A 147 12.76 2.06 -16.50
C GLY A 147 13.78 1.17 -15.79
N GLN A 148 14.58 1.70 -14.87
CA GLN A 148 15.58 0.90 -14.15
C GLN A 148 15.02 0.19 -12.91
N GLY A 149 13.92 0.69 -12.36
CA GLY A 149 13.35 0.22 -11.11
C GLY A 149 14.21 0.54 -9.88
N LEU A 150 13.81 -0.01 -8.75
CA LEU A 150 14.53 0.15 -7.48
C LEU A 150 15.50 -1.01 -7.21
N ASP A 151 15.41 -2.10 -7.96
CA ASP A 151 16.21 -3.31 -7.78
C ASP A 151 16.26 -3.77 -6.31
N LEU A 152 15.07 -4.09 -5.79
CA LEU A 152 14.87 -4.55 -4.41
C LEU A 152 15.19 -6.04 -4.29
N THR A 153 15.47 -6.49 -3.07
CA THR A 153 15.64 -7.91 -2.75
C THR A 153 14.37 -8.71 -3.03
N TRP A 154 14.53 -9.99 -3.26
CA TRP A 154 13.41 -10.89 -3.53
C TRP A 154 12.38 -10.88 -2.40
N GLU A 155 12.82 -10.85 -1.15
CA GLU A 155 11.97 -10.88 0.04
C GLU A 155 11.05 -9.67 0.11
N VAL A 156 11.58 -8.48 -0.15
CA VAL A 156 10.80 -7.23 -0.16
C VAL A 156 9.78 -7.26 -1.30
N ARG A 157 10.19 -7.67 -2.50
CA ARG A 157 9.31 -7.80 -3.67
C ARG A 157 8.19 -8.83 -3.43
N ASN A 158 8.53 -9.98 -2.82
CA ASN A 158 7.54 -10.99 -2.45
C ASN A 158 6.55 -10.45 -1.42
N GLY A 159 7.01 -9.76 -0.39
CA GLY A 159 6.15 -9.13 0.62
C GLY A 159 5.19 -8.10 0.00
N ILE A 160 5.69 -7.22 -0.88
CA ILE A 160 4.87 -6.21 -1.58
C ILE A 160 3.73 -6.87 -2.36
N VAL A 161 4.00 -7.89 -3.16
CA VAL A 161 2.97 -8.47 -4.06
C VAL A 161 1.97 -9.36 -3.34
N THR A 162 2.28 -9.83 -2.13
CA THR A 162 1.44 -10.75 -1.35
C THR A 162 0.77 -10.12 -0.12
N HIS A 163 0.83 -8.80 0.03
CA HIS A 163 0.35 -8.13 1.25
C HIS A 163 -1.18 -8.16 1.41
N THR A 164 -1.96 -8.29 0.35
CA THR A 164 -3.42 -8.17 0.41
C THR A 164 -4.14 -9.52 0.37
N SER A 165 -4.31 -10.12 -0.80
CA SER A 165 -5.11 -11.32 -1.02
C SER A 165 -4.34 -12.42 -1.75
N GLY A 166 -4.88 -13.64 -1.77
CA GLY A 166 -4.24 -14.78 -2.43
C GLY A 166 -3.14 -15.40 -1.58
N ALA A 167 -2.01 -15.75 -2.21
CA ALA A 167 -0.90 -16.43 -1.53
C ALA A 167 -0.31 -15.60 -0.40
N TRP A 168 0.12 -16.26 0.66
CA TRP A 168 0.88 -15.64 1.74
C TRP A 168 2.33 -15.38 1.33
N ALA A 169 2.94 -14.39 1.93
CA ALA A 169 4.37 -14.16 1.79
C ALA A 169 5.18 -15.37 2.25
N ARG A 170 6.34 -15.55 1.65
CA ARG A 170 7.26 -16.65 2.01
C ARG A 170 8.02 -16.39 3.28
N THR A 171 8.13 -15.13 3.69
CA THR A 171 8.82 -14.72 4.92
C THR A 171 7.81 -14.42 6.02
N PRO A 172 8.10 -14.72 7.29
CA PRO A 172 7.26 -14.32 8.41
C PRO A 172 7.06 -12.81 8.48
N GLU A 173 8.06 -12.01 8.14
CA GLU A 173 8.00 -10.55 8.09
C GLU A 173 6.94 -10.06 7.09
N GLY A 174 6.88 -10.66 5.91
CA GLY A 174 5.84 -10.36 4.93
C GLY A 174 4.44 -10.76 5.41
N CYS A 175 4.32 -11.87 6.14
CA CYS A 175 3.07 -12.27 6.80
C CYS A 175 2.65 -11.28 7.89
N VAL A 176 3.61 -10.77 8.68
CA VAL A 176 3.36 -9.72 9.67
C VAL A 176 2.85 -8.46 9.00
N VAL A 177 3.47 -8.01 7.90
CA VAL A 177 3.02 -6.81 7.19
C VAL A 177 1.58 -6.96 6.71
N ARG A 178 1.22 -8.11 6.13
CA ARG A 178 -0.18 -8.37 5.71
C ARG A 178 -1.17 -8.29 6.88
N ARG A 179 -0.82 -8.83 8.06
CA ARG A 179 -1.67 -8.73 9.26
C ARG A 179 -1.73 -7.31 9.80
N ALA A 180 -0.61 -6.60 9.80
CA ALA A 180 -0.54 -5.21 10.22
C ALA A 180 -1.38 -4.28 9.33
N ASP A 181 -1.34 -4.51 8.01
CA ASP A 181 -2.19 -3.80 7.06
C ASP A 181 -3.68 -4.02 7.35
N HIS A 182 -4.10 -5.26 7.62
CA HIS A 182 -5.47 -5.58 8.00
C HIS A 182 -5.89 -4.90 9.30
N ILE A 183 -5.01 -4.87 10.32
CA ILE A 183 -5.27 -4.18 11.60
C ILE A 183 -5.42 -2.68 11.37
N ALA A 184 -4.47 -2.09 10.64
CA ALA A 184 -4.46 -0.66 10.34
C ALA A 184 -5.70 -0.25 9.55
N PHE A 185 -5.93 -0.89 8.40
CA PHE A 185 -7.04 -0.61 7.49
C PHE A 185 -8.39 -0.58 8.23
N LEU A 186 -8.74 -1.68 8.92
CA LEU A 186 -10.02 -1.77 9.62
C LEU A 186 -10.21 -0.67 10.67
N ASN A 187 -9.18 -0.42 11.48
CA ASN A 187 -9.29 0.55 12.58
C ASN A 187 -9.26 2.00 12.11
N HIS A 188 -8.56 2.26 11.02
CA HIS A 188 -8.51 3.59 10.40
C HIS A 188 -9.81 3.92 9.70
N ASP A 189 -10.37 2.98 8.95
CA ASP A 189 -11.63 3.18 8.23
C ASP A 189 -12.80 3.41 9.18
N ILE A 190 -12.83 2.72 10.33
CA ILE A 190 -13.82 2.97 11.38
C ILE A 190 -13.68 4.40 11.91
N GLU A 191 -12.46 4.85 12.23
CA GLU A 191 -12.20 6.20 12.75
C GLU A 191 -12.58 7.27 11.72
N ASP A 192 -12.17 7.09 10.48
CA ASP A 192 -12.46 8.02 9.40
C ASP A 192 -13.96 8.09 9.11
N ALA A 193 -14.67 6.94 9.14
CA ALA A 193 -16.13 6.89 8.97
C ALA A 193 -16.89 7.60 10.11
N ILE A 194 -16.41 7.46 11.34
CA ILE A 194 -16.99 8.18 12.50
C ILE A 194 -16.73 9.69 12.37
N THR A 195 -15.52 10.09 12.01
CA THR A 195 -15.15 11.49 11.82
C THR A 195 -15.96 12.14 10.70
N ALA A 196 -16.21 11.41 9.61
CA ALA A 196 -17.03 11.84 8.48
C ALA A 196 -18.55 11.83 8.78
N GLY A 197 -18.98 11.34 9.95
CA GLY A 197 -20.39 11.23 10.31
C GLY A 197 -21.17 10.14 9.56
N VAL A 198 -20.48 9.27 8.85
CA VAL A 198 -21.05 8.13 8.11
C VAL A 198 -21.38 6.96 9.06
N LEU A 199 -20.65 6.84 10.16
CA LEU A 199 -20.80 5.78 11.16
C LEU A 199 -20.87 6.38 12.56
N ASP A 200 -21.76 5.84 13.41
CA ASP A 200 -21.74 6.07 14.85
C ASP A 200 -21.06 4.88 15.55
N ALA A 201 -20.13 5.16 16.46
CA ALA A 201 -19.40 4.12 17.21
C ALA A 201 -20.33 3.12 17.93
N ARG A 202 -21.57 3.53 18.27
CA ARG A 202 -22.59 2.67 18.90
C ARG A 202 -23.18 1.63 17.96
N GLN A 203 -22.99 1.78 16.65
CA GLN A 203 -23.48 0.85 15.63
C GLN A 203 -22.52 -0.33 15.41
N LEU A 204 -21.29 -0.26 15.94
CA LEU A 204 -20.35 -1.37 15.82
C LEU A 204 -20.93 -2.65 16.45
N PRO A 205 -20.73 -3.83 15.81
CA PRO A 205 -21.25 -5.10 16.31
C PRO A 205 -20.81 -5.37 17.75
N PRO A 206 -21.77 -5.54 18.71
CA PRO A 206 -21.43 -5.68 20.13
C PRO A 206 -20.52 -6.89 20.42
N GLU A 207 -20.70 -7.98 19.70
CA GLU A 207 -19.87 -9.20 19.80
C GLU A 207 -18.42 -8.94 19.41
N ALA A 208 -18.18 -8.16 18.36
CA ALA A 208 -16.83 -7.80 17.95
C ALA A 208 -16.20 -6.80 18.94
N VAL A 209 -16.98 -5.84 19.43
CA VAL A 209 -16.54 -4.85 20.44
C VAL A 209 -16.19 -5.54 21.76
N ALA A 210 -16.93 -6.57 22.16
CA ALA A 210 -16.67 -7.32 23.40
C ALA A 210 -15.28 -8.01 23.36
N VAL A 211 -14.86 -8.49 22.22
CA VAL A 211 -13.56 -9.19 22.04
C VAL A 211 -12.43 -8.20 21.74
N LEU A 212 -12.63 -7.28 20.81
CA LEU A 212 -11.56 -6.43 20.29
C LEU A 212 -11.38 -5.13 21.09
N GLY A 213 -12.41 -4.64 21.76
CA GLY A 213 -12.42 -3.36 22.48
C GLY A 213 -13.27 -2.29 21.81
N ARG A 214 -13.60 -1.26 22.59
CA ARG A 214 -14.49 -0.16 22.18
C ARG A 214 -13.77 0.93 21.42
N THR A 215 -12.59 1.29 21.87
CA THR A 215 -11.77 2.35 21.27
C THR A 215 -10.81 1.81 20.23
N LYS A 216 -10.35 2.68 19.32
CA LYS A 216 -9.30 2.34 18.34
C LYS A 216 -8.05 1.77 19.03
N SER A 217 -7.61 2.42 20.11
CA SER A 217 -6.44 2.01 20.87
C SER A 217 -6.59 0.61 21.48
N GLU A 218 -7.76 0.32 22.10
CA GLU A 218 -8.05 -1.01 22.62
C GLU A 218 -8.02 -2.06 21.53
N ARG A 219 -8.73 -1.83 20.42
CA ARG A 219 -8.78 -2.78 19.30
C ARG A 219 -7.39 -3.09 18.73
N ILE A 220 -6.59 -2.06 18.47
CA ILE A 220 -5.22 -2.24 17.94
C ILE A 220 -4.37 -3.01 18.96
N THR A 221 -4.42 -2.65 20.25
CA THR A 221 -3.65 -3.32 21.30
C THR A 221 -4.06 -4.78 21.45
N THR A 222 -5.36 -5.07 21.48
CA THR A 222 -5.88 -6.44 21.56
C THR A 222 -5.40 -7.28 20.40
N MET A 223 -5.55 -6.77 19.17
CA MET A 223 -5.16 -7.50 17.97
C MET A 223 -3.63 -7.75 17.90
N ILE A 224 -2.81 -6.75 18.26
CA ILE A 224 -1.34 -6.93 18.30
C ILE A 224 -0.96 -7.95 19.36
N THR A 225 -1.52 -7.84 20.57
CA THR A 225 -1.19 -8.73 21.69
C THR A 225 -1.60 -10.18 21.39
N ASP A 226 -2.80 -10.36 20.86
CA ASP A 226 -3.30 -11.68 20.46
C ASP A 226 -2.44 -12.29 19.35
N LEU A 227 -2.11 -11.50 18.32
CA LEU A 227 -1.26 -11.96 17.21
C LEU A 227 0.12 -12.43 17.72
N VAL A 228 0.74 -11.66 18.61
CA VAL A 228 2.03 -12.03 19.20
C VAL A 228 1.91 -13.31 20.03
N ALA A 229 0.85 -13.46 20.82
CA ALA A 229 0.65 -14.64 21.68
C ALA A 229 0.36 -15.92 20.89
N HIS A 230 -0.30 -15.82 19.73
CA HIS A 230 -0.72 -16.97 18.92
C HIS A 230 0.15 -17.21 17.68
N SER A 231 1.18 -16.39 17.48
CA SER A 231 2.19 -16.60 16.43
C SER A 231 3.35 -17.46 16.95
N GLY A 232 3.81 -18.38 16.11
CA GLY A 232 4.93 -19.25 16.47
C GLY A 232 5.31 -20.20 15.34
N ASN A 233 6.48 -20.80 15.41
CA ASN A 233 6.99 -21.71 14.40
C ASN A 233 7.00 -21.13 12.96
N GLY A 234 7.27 -19.82 12.85
CA GLY A 234 7.26 -19.08 11.58
C GLY A 234 5.86 -18.76 11.03
N LYS A 235 4.79 -19.10 11.76
CA LYS A 235 3.40 -18.78 11.37
C LYS A 235 2.91 -17.55 12.13
N ILE A 236 2.18 -16.70 11.45
CA ILE A 236 1.64 -15.43 11.96
C ILE A 236 0.11 -15.52 11.94
N ASN A 237 -0.51 -15.76 13.09
CA ASN A 237 -1.94 -16.02 13.22
C ASN A 237 -2.55 -15.28 14.41
N PHE A 238 -3.83 -14.91 14.27
CA PHE A 238 -4.69 -14.62 15.41
C PHE A 238 -5.19 -15.90 16.08
N SER A 239 -5.70 -15.75 17.30
CA SER A 239 -6.57 -16.75 17.89
C SER A 239 -7.85 -16.91 17.07
N PRO A 240 -8.54 -18.07 17.14
CA PRO A 240 -9.84 -18.23 16.48
C PRO A 240 -10.88 -17.18 16.91
N GLU A 241 -10.84 -16.76 18.17
CA GLU A 241 -11.76 -15.77 18.74
C GLU A 241 -11.53 -14.37 18.10
N VAL A 242 -10.30 -13.89 18.07
CA VAL A 242 -9.95 -12.59 17.49
C VAL A 242 -10.11 -12.60 15.96
N GLU A 243 -9.78 -13.70 15.28
CA GLU A 243 -10.02 -13.84 13.84
C GLU A 243 -11.52 -13.76 13.51
N ALA A 244 -12.39 -14.40 14.32
CA ALA A 244 -13.85 -14.32 14.13
C ALA A 244 -14.39 -12.90 14.39
N ALA A 245 -13.96 -12.26 15.46
CA ALA A 245 -14.36 -10.90 15.79
C ALA A 245 -13.88 -9.88 14.72
N TYR A 246 -12.67 -10.06 14.21
CA TYR A 246 -12.16 -9.29 13.07
C TYR A 246 -13.04 -9.47 11.83
N ALA A 247 -13.41 -10.71 11.49
CA ALA A 247 -14.25 -11.00 10.33
C ALA A 247 -15.62 -10.32 10.45
N VAL A 248 -16.28 -10.41 11.61
CA VAL A 248 -17.57 -9.74 11.89
C VAL A 248 -17.46 -8.24 11.69
N LEU A 249 -16.43 -7.62 12.24
CA LEU A 249 -16.24 -6.16 12.13
C LEU A 249 -15.93 -5.73 10.69
N LYS A 250 -15.13 -6.50 9.98
CA LYS A 250 -14.83 -6.29 8.57
C LYS A 250 -16.09 -6.39 7.70
N ASP A 251 -16.90 -7.45 7.87
CA ASP A 251 -18.12 -7.65 7.11
C ASP A 251 -19.15 -6.55 7.38
N PHE A 252 -19.23 -6.08 8.62
CA PHE A 252 -20.04 -4.93 9.00
C PHE A 252 -19.60 -3.66 8.23
N MET A 253 -18.31 -3.37 8.16
CA MET A 253 -17.80 -2.22 7.40
C MET A 253 -18.13 -2.32 5.92
N TYR A 254 -18.03 -3.51 5.33
CA TYR A 254 -18.42 -3.73 3.93
C TYR A 254 -19.92 -3.54 3.69
N ALA A 255 -20.76 -3.94 4.65
CA ALA A 255 -22.21 -3.82 4.53
C ALA A 255 -22.74 -2.40 4.78
N THR A 256 -22.01 -1.56 5.50
CA THR A 256 -22.49 -0.23 5.94
C THR A 256 -21.71 0.92 5.33
N VAL A 257 -20.42 1.00 5.58
CA VAL A 257 -19.58 2.17 5.24
C VAL A 257 -19.27 2.23 3.75
N TYR A 258 -18.84 1.11 3.16
CA TYR A 258 -18.40 1.10 1.74
C TYR A 258 -19.55 1.07 0.73
N VAL A 259 -20.81 1.02 1.20
CA VAL A 259 -22.01 1.09 0.34
C VAL A 259 -22.76 2.41 0.47
N ASP A 260 -22.24 3.36 1.23
CA ASP A 260 -22.86 4.66 1.46
C ASP A 260 -23.21 5.39 0.14
N LYS A 261 -24.37 6.05 0.10
CA LYS A 261 -24.90 6.68 -1.13
C LYS A 261 -24.12 7.91 -1.57
N GLU A 262 -23.59 8.70 -0.62
CA GLU A 262 -22.81 9.89 -0.95
C GLU A 262 -21.43 9.52 -1.45
N ALA A 263 -20.76 8.55 -0.79
CA ALA A 263 -19.50 7.99 -1.27
C ALA A 263 -19.66 7.45 -2.70
N LYS A 264 -20.73 6.71 -3.00
CA LYS A 264 -21.00 6.17 -4.35
C LYS A 264 -21.28 7.25 -5.40
N ARG A 265 -21.84 8.39 -5.01
CA ARG A 265 -22.05 9.51 -5.96
C ARG A 265 -20.73 10.08 -6.44
N GLU A 266 -19.79 10.28 -5.53
CA GLU A 266 -18.46 10.79 -5.86
C GLU A 266 -17.63 9.73 -6.62
N GLU A 267 -17.76 8.45 -6.28
CA GLU A 267 -17.11 7.35 -7.01
C GLU A 267 -17.51 7.31 -8.50
N LYS A 268 -18.78 7.63 -8.84
CA LYS A 268 -19.23 7.73 -10.24
C LYS A 268 -18.52 8.86 -10.99
N LYS A 269 -18.23 9.98 -10.32
CA LYS A 269 -17.46 11.07 -10.93
C LYS A 269 -16.01 10.64 -11.19
N VAL A 270 -15.40 9.91 -10.25
CA VAL A 270 -14.07 9.32 -10.44
C VAL A 270 -14.04 8.35 -11.61
N ASP A 271 -15.03 7.46 -11.69
CA ASP A 271 -15.12 6.49 -12.79
C ASP A 271 -15.18 7.20 -14.15
N LYS A 272 -15.97 8.27 -14.25
CA LYS A 272 -16.03 9.11 -15.46
C LYS A 272 -14.69 9.79 -15.74
N LEU A 273 -14.10 10.46 -14.75
CA LEU A 273 -12.81 11.15 -14.89
C LEU A 273 -11.71 10.22 -15.39
N ILE A 274 -11.56 9.06 -14.75
CA ILE A 274 -10.55 8.08 -15.15
C ILE A 274 -10.83 7.51 -16.53
N SER A 275 -12.10 7.24 -16.87
CA SER A 275 -12.47 6.71 -18.19
C SER A 275 -12.18 7.68 -19.32
N GLU A 276 -12.51 8.96 -19.15
CA GLU A 276 -12.23 10.00 -20.13
C GLU A 276 -10.72 10.24 -20.31
N LEU A 277 -9.97 10.31 -19.20
CA LEU A 277 -8.50 10.40 -19.26
C LEU A 277 -7.90 9.20 -19.98
N TYR A 278 -8.37 7.98 -19.66
CA TYR A 278 -7.88 6.76 -20.28
C TYR A 278 -8.12 6.76 -21.79
N ALA A 279 -9.33 7.03 -22.23
CA ALA A 279 -9.70 7.10 -23.64
C ALA A 279 -8.86 8.16 -24.38
N ARG A 280 -8.78 9.38 -23.81
CA ARG A 280 -8.04 10.49 -24.41
C ARG A 280 -6.55 10.22 -24.56
N LEU A 281 -5.93 9.60 -23.56
CA LEU A 281 -4.51 9.23 -23.59
C LEU A 281 -4.23 8.03 -24.51
N CYS A 282 -5.20 7.13 -24.71
CA CYS A 282 -5.11 6.09 -25.73
C CYS A 282 -5.20 6.65 -27.16
N ASP A 283 -6.10 7.62 -27.37
CA ASP A 283 -6.29 8.27 -28.68
C ASP A 283 -5.09 9.15 -29.06
N GLU A 284 -4.50 9.83 -28.08
CA GLU A 284 -3.35 10.73 -28.30
C GLU A 284 -2.22 10.46 -27.28
N PRO A 285 -1.45 9.38 -27.45
CA PRO A 285 -0.40 9.00 -26.52
C PRO A 285 0.70 10.06 -26.33
N ALA A 286 0.88 10.95 -27.33
CA ALA A 286 1.84 12.04 -27.25
C ALA A 286 1.60 13.04 -26.10
N LEU A 287 0.43 13.01 -25.48
CA LEU A 287 0.13 13.75 -24.24
C LEU A 287 0.89 13.20 -23.01
N MET A 288 1.38 11.97 -23.08
CA MET A 288 2.16 11.39 -22.01
C MET A 288 3.66 11.77 -22.11
N PRO A 289 4.38 11.81 -20.98
CA PRO A 289 5.84 11.99 -21.00
C PRO A 289 6.57 10.91 -21.83
N ASN A 290 7.73 11.27 -22.39
CA ASN A 290 8.51 10.41 -23.28
C ASN A 290 8.79 9.00 -22.74
N PHE A 291 8.98 8.85 -21.43
CA PHE A 291 9.17 7.53 -20.82
C PHE A 291 7.96 6.61 -21.05
N TYR A 292 6.73 7.12 -20.92
CA TYR A 292 5.52 6.33 -21.17
C TYR A 292 5.31 6.07 -22.67
N MET A 293 5.81 6.95 -23.55
CA MET A 293 5.83 6.67 -24.99
C MET A 293 6.71 5.46 -25.34
N GLN A 294 7.83 5.27 -24.64
CA GLN A 294 8.67 4.09 -24.79
C GLN A 294 7.94 2.82 -24.33
N ILE A 295 7.18 2.91 -23.23
CA ILE A 295 6.32 1.79 -22.76
C ILE A 295 5.24 1.50 -23.81
N ALA A 296 4.59 2.53 -24.36
CA ALA A 296 3.57 2.35 -25.40
C ALA A 296 4.11 1.63 -26.63
N TYR A 297 5.33 1.94 -27.04
CA TYR A 297 5.98 1.27 -28.15
C TYR A 297 6.32 -0.22 -27.86
N ASN A 298 6.80 -0.51 -26.64
CA ASN A 298 7.29 -1.82 -26.27
C ASN A 298 6.20 -2.78 -25.75
N GLU A 299 5.22 -2.26 -25.02
CA GLU A 299 4.23 -3.05 -24.27
C GLU A 299 2.77 -2.72 -24.67
N GLY A 300 2.58 -1.73 -25.55
CA GLY A 300 1.27 -1.26 -25.99
C GLY A 300 0.75 -0.03 -25.24
N VAL A 301 -0.12 0.72 -25.93
CA VAL A 301 -0.65 2.01 -25.43
C VAL A 301 -1.45 1.83 -24.15
N ASP A 302 -2.31 0.82 -24.08
CA ASP A 302 -3.12 0.55 -22.87
C ASP A 302 -2.25 0.36 -21.61
N ARG A 303 -1.10 -0.35 -21.76
CA ARG A 303 -0.19 -0.56 -20.64
C ARG A 303 0.46 0.77 -20.21
N ALA A 304 0.90 1.56 -21.15
CA ALA A 304 1.52 2.87 -20.90
C ALA A 304 0.53 3.83 -20.21
N VAL A 305 -0.70 3.91 -20.72
CA VAL A 305 -1.76 4.75 -20.14
C VAL A 305 -2.11 4.28 -18.72
N THR A 306 -2.21 2.97 -18.50
CA THR A 306 -2.45 2.40 -17.18
C THR A 306 -1.33 2.77 -16.20
N ASP A 307 -0.07 2.63 -16.61
CA ASP A 307 1.09 2.99 -15.80
C ASP A 307 1.14 4.49 -15.49
N TYR A 308 0.80 5.33 -16.48
CA TYR A 308 0.80 6.77 -16.29
C TYR A 308 -0.31 7.23 -15.35
N ILE A 309 -1.56 6.79 -15.57
CA ILE A 309 -2.70 7.15 -14.72
C ILE A 309 -2.51 6.63 -13.29
N SER A 310 -2.11 5.37 -13.11
CA SER A 310 -1.88 4.82 -11.76
C SER A 310 -0.79 5.57 -11.00
N GLY A 311 0.18 6.16 -11.70
CA GLY A 311 1.23 7.00 -11.12
C GLY A 311 0.79 8.40 -10.71
N MET A 312 -0.41 8.87 -11.05
CA MET A 312 -0.90 10.21 -10.71
C MET A 312 -1.29 10.32 -9.23
N SER A 313 -1.21 11.54 -8.70
CA SER A 313 -1.94 11.92 -7.49
C SER A 313 -3.37 12.33 -7.85
N ASP A 314 -4.24 12.42 -6.85
CA ASP A 314 -5.64 12.83 -7.04
C ASP A 314 -5.72 14.22 -7.66
N GLU A 315 -4.96 15.16 -7.10
CA GLU A 315 -4.88 16.53 -7.60
C GLU A 315 -4.34 16.60 -9.04
N PHE A 316 -3.29 15.82 -9.35
CA PHE A 316 -2.73 15.82 -10.70
C PHE A 316 -3.71 15.26 -11.72
N ALA A 317 -4.43 14.17 -11.39
CA ALA A 317 -5.45 13.58 -12.26
C ALA A 317 -6.61 14.56 -12.52
N THR A 318 -7.08 15.25 -11.46
CA THR A 318 -8.13 16.28 -11.58
C THR A 318 -7.67 17.43 -12.48
N ARG A 319 -6.48 17.98 -12.24
CA ARG A 319 -5.93 19.08 -13.04
C ARG A 319 -5.75 18.68 -14.50
N LEU A 320 -5.21 17.49 -14.78
CA LEU A 320 -5.05 17.03 -16.16
C LEU A 320 -6.40 16.86 -16.85
N PHE A 321 -7.42 16.37 -16.13
CA PHE A 321 -8.77 16.30 -16.65
C PHE A 321 -9.32 17.70 -17.01
N GLU A 322 -9.15 18.67 -16.13
CA GLU A 322 -9.57 20.05 -16.38
C GLU A 322 -8.85 20.64 -17.60
N GLU A 323 -7.55 20.43 -17.72
CA GLU A 323 -6.76 20.91 -18.86
C GLU A 323 -7.23 20.32 -20.19
N LEU A 324 -7.64 19.04 -20.22
CA LEU A 324 -8.00 18.35 -21.45
C LEU A 324 -9.49 18.48 -21.84
N PHE A 325 -10.40 18.65 -20.86
CA PHE A 325 -11.84 18.55 -21.09
C PHE A 325 -12.63 19.81 -20.73
N VAL A 326 -12.05 20.74 -19.98
CA VAL A 326 -12.74 21.99 -19.59
C VAL A 326 -12.17 23.17 -20.38
N PRO A 327 -12.99 23.89 -21.14
CA PRO A 327 -12.54 25.06 -21.89
C PRO A 327 -11.93 26.12 -20.98
N GLN A 328 -10.73 26.56 -21.31
CA GLN A 328 -10.02 27.57 -20.55
C GLN A 328 -10.34 28.97 -21.05
N LYS A 329 -10.38 29.96 -20.14
CA LYS A 329 -10.54 31.35 -20.53
C LYS A 329 -9.34 31.78 -21.38
N TRP A 330 -9.62 32.43 -22.49
CA TRP A 330 -8.59 33.06 -23.31
C TRP A 330 -7.84 34.10 -22.47
N LYS A 331 -6.56 33.93 -22.27
CA LYS A 331 -5.72 34.98 -21.69
C LYS A 331 -5.43 36.01 -22.79
N VAL A 332 -6.17 37.11 -22.77
CA VAL A 332 -5.82 38.32 -23.56
C VAL A 332 -4.59 38.90 -22.87
N LEU A 333 -3.49 39.01 -23.59
CA LEU A 333 -2.29 39.75 -23.16
C LEU A 333 -2.58 41.24 -23.22
#